data_9c27bfa90913bc3dbf6cf2b54739f9d4
#
_entry.id   9c27bfa90913bc3dbf6cf2b54739f9d4
#
_cell.length_a   1.000
_cell.length_b   1.000
_cell.length_c   1.000
_cell.angle_alpha   90.00
_cell.angle_beta   90.00
_cell.angle_gamma   90.00
#
_symmetry.space_group_name_H-M   'P 1'
#
loop_
_entity.id
_entity.type
_entity.pdbx_description
1 polymer ?
#
loop_
_entity_poly.entity_id
_entity_poly.type
_entity_poly.pdbx_seq_one_letter_code
_entity_poly.pdbx_strand_id
1 'polypeptide(L)'
;VRDTLAAYEAQHHGDVRVSHVSPLVACTPRLLYTQVLRQLSEEADSCGDPSTFLKHAREYMRPYTKWVVVVNDAERMRDIWPEHVWEMWPLLAESMACHGRVMVVYVSPLAWSAFRSTSGRTISTSPLCIRVPRLPREDVLQLLMEHVGNDSSTSRIASQVFYDAVKDTVRDEFELCVLYTRVWQALQAAIEERGSKTTATLVPYISEQCRDILVRVVPRHVGPTAWLLEKNNKPSTPVSYTHLR
;
A
#
# COMPACT_ATOMS: atom_id res chain seq x y z
N VAL A 1 10.16 3.12 2.43
CA VAL A 1 10.93 1.94 1.99
C VAL A 1 11.58 2.21 0.63
N ARG A 2 10.81 2.63 -0.38
CA ARG A 2 11.35 2.83 -1.74
C ARG A 2 12.49 3.85 -1.76
N ASP A 3 12.27 5.03 -1.20
CA ASP A 3 13.25 6.13 -1.21
C ASP A 3 14.49 5.78 -0.37
N THR A 4 14.30 5.11 0.75
CA THR A 4 15.41 4.64 1.61
C THR A 4 16.29 3.62 0.88
N LEU A 5 15.68 2.67 0.17
CA LEU A 5 16.41 1.67 -0.61
C LEU A 5 17.07 2.25 -1.85
N ALA A 6 16.44 3.22 -2.51
CA ALA A 6 17.04 3.95 -3.63
C ALA A 6 18.26 4.77 -3.15
N ALA A 7 18.16 5.44 -2.00
CA ALA A 7 19.30 6.13 -1.40
C ALA A 7 20.43 5.16 -1.01
N TYR A 8 20.09 3.99 -0.48
CA TYR A 8 21.06 2.96 -0.13
C TYR A 8 21.75 2.40 -1.38
N GLU A 9 21.02 2.09 -2.46
CA GLU A 9 21.58 1.68 -3.75
C GLU A 9 22.51 2.76 -4.32
N ALA A 10 22.11 4.03 -4.26
CA ALA A 10 22.92 5.15 -4.72
C ALA A 10 24.22 5.34 -3.92
N GLN A 11 24.23 5.06 -2.63
CA GLN A 11 25.43 5.12 -1.78
C GLN A 11 26.39 3.96 -2.05
N HIS A 12 25.90 2.82 -2.52
CA HIS A 12 26.67 1.59 -2.75
C HIS A 12 26.74 1.26 -4.23
N HIS A 13 27.06 2.25 -5.06
CA HIS A 13 27.13 2.12 -6.52
C HIS A 13 27.95 0.89 -6.96
N GLY A 14 27.28 -0.01 -7.71
CA GLY A 14 27.89 -1.21 -8.26
C GLY A 14 27.92 -2.43 -7.34
N ASP A 15 27.75 -2.26 -6.03
CA ASP A 15 27.78 -3.37 -5.08
C ASP A 15 26.40 -3.93 -4.75
N VAL A 16 25.39 -3.06 -4.69
CA VAL A 16 24.02 -3.42 -4.32
C VAL A 16 23.09 -3.12 -5.48
N ARG A 17 22.19 -4.05 -5.76
CA ARG A 17 21.09 -3.84 -6.70
C ARG A 17 19.76 -4.02 -6.01
N VAL A 18 18.81 -3.13 -6.28
CA VAL A 18 17.44 -3.22 -5.75
C VAL A 18 16.46 -3.40 -6.90
N SER A 19 15.62 -4.42 -6.80
CA SER A 19 14.54 -4.66 -7.76
C SER A 19 13.19 -4.54 -7.07
N HIS A 20 12.27 -3.78 -7.67
CA HIS A 20 10.92 -3.59 -7.17
C HIS A 20 9.90 -4.30 -8.05
N VAL A 21 8.98 -5.02 -7.42
CA VAL A 21 7.88 -5.69 -8.11
C VAL A 21 6.59 -5.57 -7.27
N SER A 22 5.46 -5.49 -7.97
CA SER A 22 4.13 -5.59 -7.35
C SER A 22 3.28 -6.58 -8.14
N PRO A 23 2.55 -7.48 -7.47
CA PRO A 23 1.60 -8.38 -8.11
C PRO A 23 0.54 -7.65 -8.93
N LEU A 24 0.17 -6.44 -8.54
CA LEU A 24 -0.81 -5.63 -9.25
C LEU A 24 -0.33 -5.19 -10.66
N VAL A 25 0.98 -5.05 -10.83
CA VAL A 25 1.61 -4.67 -12.11
C VAL A 25 2.10 -5.91 -12.85
N ALA A 26 2.80 -6.79 -12.17
CA ALA A 26 3.34 -8.03 -12.70
C ALA A 26 2.39 -9.20 -12.43
N CYS A 27 1.19 -9.15 -13.01
CA CYS A 27 0.10 -10.10 -12.72
C CYS A 27 0.30 -11.51 -13.30
N THR A 28 1.30 -11.72 -14.15
CA THR A 28 1.63 -13.04 -14.69
C THR A 28 3.07 -13.42 -14.36
N PRO A 29 3.41 -14.73 -14.26
CA PRO A 29 4.78 -15.16 -14.02
C PRO A 29 5.78 -14.58 -15.03
N ARG A 30 5.40 -14.52 -16.29
CA ARG A 30 6.24 -13.95 -17.35
C ARG A 30 6.54 -12.46 -17.12
N LEU A 31 5.53 -11.68 -16.80
CA LEU A 31 5.72 -10.24 -16.48
C LEU A 31 6.58 -10.06 -15.24
N LEU A 32 6.32 -10.86 -14.21
CA LEU A 32 7.07 -10.86 -12.96
C LEU A 32 8.56 -11.10 -13.19
N TYR A 33 8.90 -12.22 -13.82
CA TYR A 33 10.29 -12.59 -14.05
C TYR A 33 11.00 -11.61 -14.98
N THR A 34 10.34 -11.20 -16.06
CA THR A 34 10.90 -10.22 -17.00
C THR A 34 11.14 -8.86 -16.33
N GLN A 35 10.20 -8.38 -15.52
CA GLN A 35 10.34 -7.10 -14.81
C GLN A 35 11.50 -7.13 -13.82
N VAL A 36 11.64 -8.22 -13.07
CA VAL A 36 12.71 -8.37 -12.09
C VAL A 36 14.07 -8.49 -12.76
N LEU A 37 14.19 -9.29 -13.84
CA LEU A 37 15.45 -9.45 -14.57
C LEU A 37 15.90 -8.16 -15.26
N ARG A 38 14.97 -7.40 -15.84
CA ARG A 38 15.30 -6.10 -16.48
C ARG A 38 15.82 -5.05 -15.51
N GLN A 39 15.49 -5.16 -14.23
CA GLN A 39 16.07 -4.30 -13.21
C GLN A 39 17.49 -4.77 -12.79
N LEU A 40 17.86 -6.00 -13.06
CA LEU A 40 19.25 -6.49 -12.91
C LEU A 40 20.10 -6.18 -14.14
N SER A 41 19.55 -6.37 -15.33
CA SER A 41 20.22 -6.11 -16.60
C SER A 41 19.21 -5.60 -17.63
N GLU A 42 19.51 -4.46 -18.25
CA GLU A 42 18.67 -3.86 -19.29
C GLU A 42 18.53 -4.77 -20.53
N GLU A 43 19.52 -5.61 -20.78
CA GLU A 43 19.56 -6.58 -21.89
C GLU A 43 18.78 -7.87 -21.60
N ALA A 44 18.12 -7.97 -20.44
CA ALA A 44 17.45 -9.19 -20.03
C ALA A 44 16.27 -9.54 -20.96
N ASP A 45 16.32 -10.75 -21.50
CA ASP A 45 15.25 -11.33 -22.30
C ASP A 45 14.00 -11.63 -21.47
N SER A 46 12.88 -11.74 -22.17
CA SER A 46 11.64 -12.15 -21.52
C SER A 46 11.72 -13.61 -21.06
N CYS A 47 11.35 -13.87 -19.81
CA CYS A 47 11.40 -15.18 -19.20
C CYS A 47 10.00 -15.59 -18.71
N GLY A 48 9.59 -16.84 -18.98
CA GLY A 48 8.27 -17.36 -18.63
C GLY A 48 8.28 -18.48 -17.60
N ASP A 49 9.41 -19.10 -17.35
CA ASP A 49 9.53 -20.25 -16.44
C ASP A 49 10.50 -19.98 -15.28
N PRO A 50 10.27 -20.60 -14.10
CA PRO A 50 11.10 -20.38 -12.91
C PRO A 50 12.57 -20.80 -13.08
N SER A 51 12.84 -21.88 -13.83
CA SER A 51 14.20 -22.42 -13.96
C SER A 51 15.09 -21.50 -14.79
N THR A 52 14.56 -21.00 -15.90
CA THR A 52 15.22 -20.00 -16.74
C THR A 52 15.39 -18.68 -15.98
N PHE A 53 14.38 -18.26 -15.22
CA PHE A 53 14.50 -17.09 -14.35
C PHE A 53 15.64 -17.22 -13.36
N LEU A 54 15.75 -18.32 -12.61
CA LEU A 54 16.79 -18.54 -11.63
C LEU A 54 18.19 -18.58 -12.27
N LYS A 55 18.31 -19.16 -13.47
CA LYS A 55 19.56 -19.19 -14.23
C LYS A 55 20.00 -17.77 -14.62
N HIS A 56 19.14 -17.00 -15.24
CA HIS A 56 19.43 -15.63 -15.67
C HIS A 56 19.65 -14.70 -14.47
N ALA A 57 18.83 -14.80 -13.43
CA ALA A 57 19.02 -14.01 -12.22
C ALA A 57 20.38 -14.26 -11.58
N ARG A 58 20.85 -15.53 -11.52
CA ARG A 58 22.17 -15.88 -11.03
C ARG A 58 23.29 -15.29 -11.89
N GLU A 59 23.12 -15.28 -13.21
CA GLU A 59 24.08 -14.73 -14.16
C GLU A 59 24.15 -13.21 -14.05
N TYR A 60 23.03 -12.52 -14.11
CA TYR A 60 22.96 -11.05 -14.05
C TYR A 60 23.32 -10.49 -12.67
N MET A 61 23.17 -11.28 -11.62
CA MET A 61 23.59 -10.87 -10.27
C MET A 61 25.12 -10.96 -10.06
N ARG A 62 25.89 -11.62 -10.93
CA ARG A 62 27.36 -11.81 -10.75
C ARG A 62 28.13 -10.53 -10.46
N PRO A 63 27.85 -9.39 -11.13
CA PRO A 63 28.56 -8.13 -10.88
C PRO A 63 28.28 -7.55 -9.49
N TYR A 64 27.15 -7.91 -8.85
CA TYR A 64 26.70 -7.32 -7.60
C TYR A 64 27.10 -8.19 -6.41
N THR A 65 27.42 -7.55 -5.28
CA THR A 65 27.66 -8.26 -4.01
C THR A 65 26.34 -8.62 -3.33
N LYS A 66 25.31 -7.79 -3.47
CA LYS A 66 23.99 -7.98 -2.89
C LYS A 66 22.88 -7.63 -3.87
N TRP A 67 21.80 -8.39 -3.79
CA TRP A 67 20.57 -8.14 -4.50
C TRP A 67 19.39 -8.14 -3.53
N VAL A 68 18.60 -7.05 -3.54
CA VAL A 68 17.41 -6.89 -2.74
C VAL A 68 16.20 -6.89 -3.66
N VAL A 69 15.30 -7.84 -3.48
CA VAL A 69 14.02 -7.87 -4.20
C VAL A 69 12.92 -7.39 -3.27
N VAL A 70 12.27 -6.30 -3.64
CA VAL A 70 11.17 -5.71 -2.87
C VAL A 70 9.85 -6.08 -3.54
N VAL A 71 9.04 -6.85 -2.84
CA VAL A 71 7.69 -7.19 -3.27
C VAL A 71 6.72 -6.26 -2.56
N ASN A 72 6.24 -5.25 -3.29
CA ASN A 72 5.19 -4.36 -2.81
C ASN A 72 3.82 -5.05 -2.95
N ASP A 73 2.83 -4.64 -2.18
CA ASP A 73 1.47 -5.21 -2.17
C ASP A 73 1.50 -6.74 -2.01
N ALA A 74 2.40 -7.22 -1.15
CA ALA A 74 2.72 -8.64 -1.06
C ALA A 74 1.51 -9.50 -0.66
N GLU A 75 0.50 -8.94 0.01
CA GLU A 75 -0.76 -9.62 0.32
C GLU A 75 -1.52 -10.09 -0.92
N ARG A 76 -1.27 -9.46 -2.08
CA ARG A 76 -1.90 -9.81 -3.35
C ARG A 76 -1.23 -10.98 -4.07
N MET A 77 -0.04 -11.39 -3.65
CA MET A 77 0.68 -12.50 -4.28
C MET A 77 -0.17 -13.78 -4.38
N ARG A 78 -0.86 -14.12 -3.29
CA ARG A 78 -1.67 -15.34 -3.22
C ARG A 78 -2.87 -15.34 -4.16
N ASP A 79 -3.43 -14.16 -4.41
CA ASP A 79 -4.63 -14.02 -5.24
C ASP A 79 -4.28 -13.95 -6.74
N ILE A 80 -3.07 -13.48 -7.06
CA ILE A 80 -2.67 -13.15 -8.43
C ILE A 80 -1.68 -14.16 -8.99
N TRP A 81 -0.67 -14.57 -8.20
CA TRP A 81 0.34 -15.50 -8.68
C TRP A 81 -0.02 -16.95 -8.36
N PRO A 82 0.29 -17.89 -9.28
CA PRO A 82 0.17 -19.33 -9.00
C PRO A 82 1.01 -19.73 -7.77
N GLU A 83 0.56 -20.71 -7.01
CA GLU A 83 1.18 -21.14 -5.75
C GLU A 83 2.67 -21.42 -5.90
N HIS A 84 3.08 -22.19 -6.92
CA HIS A 84 4.48 -22.52 -7.19
C HIS A 84 5.36 -21.29 -7.50
N VAL A 85 4.76 -20.18 -7.92
CA VAL A 85 5.47 -18.92 -8.22
C VAL A 85 5.74 -18.16 -6.94
N TRP A 86 4.70 -17.88 -6.13
CA TRP A 86 4.89 -17.07 -4.95
C TRP A 86 5.63 -17.82 -3.82
N GLU A 87 5.53 -19.15 -3.74
CA GLU A 87 6.28 -19.98 -2.79
C GLU A 87 7.79 -20.02 -3.07
N MET A 88 8.22 -19.74 -4.29
CA MET A 88 9.63 -19.67 -4.65
C MET A 88 10.35 -18.47 -4.02
N TRP A 89 9.66 -17.35 -3.84
CA TRP A 89 10.31 -16.11 -3.40
C TRP A 89 10.96 -16.17 -2.02
N PRO A 90 10.32 -16.74 -0.99
CA PRO A 90 10.97 -16.92 0.32
C PRO A 90 12.24 -17.78 0.25
N LEU A 91 12.32 -18.66 -0.74
CA LEU A 91 13.44 -19.57 -0.96
C LEU A 91 14.39 -19.12 -2.08
N LEU A 92 14.25 -17.88 -2.56
CA LEU A 92 15.00 -17.40 -3.72
C LEU A 92 16.53 -17.50 -3.51
N ALA A 93 17.01 -17.08 -2.34
CA ALA A 93 18.43 -17.14 -2.00
C ALA A 93 18.97 -18.59 -2.00
N GLU A 94 18.17 -19.52 -1.49
CA GLU A 94 18.51 -20.96 -1.47
C GLU A 94 18.47 -21.53 -2.88
N SER A 95 17.40 -21.26 -3.63
CA SER A 95 17.21 -21.73 -5.01
C SER A 95 18.32 -21.26 -5.95
N MET A 96 18.89 -20.09 -5.68
CA MET A 96 20.02 -19.53 -6.42
C MET A 96 21.37 -19.98 -5.89
N ALA A 97 21.44 -20.72 -4.78
CA ALA A 97 22.68 -21.01 -4.05
C ALA A 97 23.51 -19.75 -3.72
N CYS A 98 22.84 -18.64 -3.41
CA CYS A 98 23.40 -17.31 -3.18
C CYS A 98 23.09 -16.82 -1.77
N HIS A 99 23.29 -17.68 -0.76
CA HIS A 99 23.03 -17.35 0.65
C HIS A 99 23.79 -16.07 1.07
N GLY A 100 23.08 -15.18 1.75
CA GLY A 100 23.63 -13.90 2.24
C GLY A 100 23.82 -12.81 1.16
N ARG A 101 23.63 -13.14 -0.12
CA ARG A 101 23.72 -12.18 -1.23
C ARG A 101 22.35 -11.75 -1.76
N VAL A 102 21.33 -12.55 -1.57
CA VAL A 102 19.96 -12.26 -2.02
C VAL A 102 19.06 -12.09 -0.79
N MET A 103 18.31 -11.01 -0.77
CA MET A 103 17.31 -10.71 0.24
C MET A 103 15.97 -10.39 -0.43
N VAL A 104 14.89 -10.98 0.08
CA VAL A 104 13.53 -10.65 -0.35
C VAL A 104 12.83 -9.89 0.77
N VAL A 105 12.31 -8.70 0.44
CA VAL A 105 11.58 -7.83 1.36
C VAL A 105 10.12 -7.79 0.92
N TYR A 106 9.23 -8.20 1.79
CA TYR A 106 7.79 -8.13 1.56
C TYR A 106 7.23 -6.88 2.24
N VAL A 107 6.57 -6.04 1.48
CA VAL A 107 5.84 -4.87 1.99
C VAL A 107 4.36 -5.18 1.93
N SER A 108 3.72 -5.24 3.10
CA SER A 108 2.31 -5.63 3.22
C SER A 108 1.69 -5.04 4.49
N PRO A 109 0.40 -4.65 4.47
CA PRO A 109 -0.37 -4.32 5.66
C PRO A 109 -0.73 -5.56 6.51
N LEU A 110 -0.55 -6.78 5.96
CA LEU A 110 -0.88 -8.03 6.64
C LEU A 110 0.32 -8.62 7.37
N ALA A 111 0.06 -9.28 8.50
CA ALA A 111 1.07 -10.04 9.21
C ALA A 111 1.52 -11.28 8.40
N TRP A 112 2.77 -11.72 8.58
CA TRP A 112 3.33 -12.87 7.86
C TRP A 112 2.49 -14.14 8.01
N SER A 113 1.82 -14.33 9.15
CA SER A 113 0.89 -15.45 9.37
C SER A 113 -0.26 -15.53 8.35
N ALA A 114 -0.60 -14.43 7.69
CA ALA A 114 -1.61 -14.40 6.64
C ALA A 114 -1.10 -14.98 5.30
N PHE A 115 0.22 -15.13 5.13
CA PHE A 115 0.87 -15.69 3.93
C PHE A 115 1.01 -17.23 3.99
N ARG A 116 0.30 -17.91 4.88
CA ARG A 116 0.31 -19.38 4.91
C ARG A 116 -0.30 -19.94 3.63
N SER A 117 0.38 -20.95 3.08
CA SER A 117 -0.14 -21.68 1.91
C SER A 117 -1.52 -22.29 2.20
N THR A 118 -2.39 -22.25 1.19
CA THR A 118 -3.71 -22.92 1.22
C THR A 118 -3.58 -24.44 1.23
N SER A 119 -2.46 -24.97 0.70
CA SER A 119 -2.17 -26.42 0.68
C SER A 119 -1.71 -26.98 2.02
N GLY A 120 -1.68 -26.14 3.08
CA GLY A 120 -1.22 -26.55 4.41
C GLY A 120 0.30 -26.76 4.50
N ARG A 121 1.04 -26.57 3.42
CA ARG A 121 2.50 -26.52 3.45
C ARG A 121 2.91 -25.22 4.13
N THR A 122 3.44 -25.35 5.32
CA THR A 122 4.03 -24.20 6.02
C THR A 122 5.31 -23.84 5.27
N ILE A 123 5.38 -22.62 4.75
CA ILE A 123 6.68 -22.08 4.34
C ILE A 123 7.53 -22.13 5.61
N SER A 124 8.54 -22.97 5.63
CA SER A 124 9.36 -23.23 6.83
C SER A 124 10.26 -22.03 7.19
N THR A 125 10.22 -20.97 6.38
CA THR A 125 10.98 -19.75 6.63
C THR A 125 10.23 -18.86 7.61
N SER A 126 10.91 -18.47 8.68
CA SER A 126 10.45 -17.42 9.60
C SER A 126 11.18 -16.12 9.22
N PRO A 127 10.54 -15.21 8.48
CA PRO A 127 11.18 -13.95 8.11
C PRO A 127 11.34 -13.04 9.31
N LEU A 128 12.33 -12.16 9.26
CA LEU A 128 12.42 -11.04 10.17
C LEU A 128 11.24 -10.08 9.88
N CYS A 129 10.35 -9.91 10.84
CA CYS A 129 9.22 -9.02 10.70
C CYS A 129 9.52 -7.66 11.33
N ILE A 130 9.52 -6.63 10.52
CA ILE A 130 9.64 -5.24 10.98
C ILE A 130 8.24 -4.63 10.91
N ARG A 131 7.70 -4.28 12.07
CA ARG A 131 6.41 -3.61 12.14
C ARG A 131 6.62 -2.10 12.09
N VAL A 132 6.09 -1.47 11.05
CA VAL A 132 6.01 -0.01 10.96
C VAL A 132 4.73 0.42 11.68
N PRO A 133 4.82 1.16 12.80
CA PRO A 133 3.64 1.67 13.48
C PRO A 133 2.95 2.71 12.60
N ARG A 134 1.66 2.94 12.86
CA ARG A 134 0.96 4.06 12.25
C ARG A 134 1.56 5.37 12.76
N LEU A 135 1.48 6.38 11.92
CA LEU A 135 1.85 7.72 12.32
C LEU A 135 0.96 8.19 13.49
N PRO A 136 1.55 8.85 14.50
CA PRO A 136 0.80 9.55 15.53
C PRO A 136 -0.18 10.56 14.90
N ARG A 137 -1.25 10.89 15.62
CA ARG A 137 -2.26 11.84 15.15
C ARG A 137 -1.65 13.18 14.70
N GLU A 138 -0.71 13.69 15.48
CA GLU A 138 -0.04 14.95 15.24
C GLU A 138 0.73 14.95 13.93
N ASP A 139 1.45 13.86 13.64
CA ASP A 139 2.24 13.70 12.41
C ASP A 139 1.32 13.56 11.19
N VAL A 140 0.18 12.85 11.32
CA VAL A 140 -0.82 12.78 10.25
C VAL A 140 -1.40 14.16 9.95
N LEU A 141 -1.74 14.93 10.98
CA LEU A 141 -2.27 16.29 10.78
C LEU A 141 -1.25 17.20 10.11
N GLN A 142 0.02 17.11 10.50
CA GLN A 142 1.10 17.84 9.85
C GLN A 142 1.25 17.41 8.39
N LEU A 143 1.25 16.12 8.10
CA LEU A 143 1.32 15.58 6.74
C LEU A 143 0.17 16.10 5.87
N LEU A 144 -1.06 16.15 6.40
CA LEU A 144 -2.22 16.68 5.67
C LEU A 144 -2.05 18.18 5.34
N MET A 145 -1.53 18.98 6.28
CA MET A 145 -1.28 20.41 6.07
C MET A 145 -0.16 20.64 5.06
N GLU A 146 0.94 19.92 5.18
CA GLU A 146 2.07 19.98 4.23
C GLU A 146 1.65 19.61 2.82
N HIS A 147 0.80 18.58 2.70
CA HIS A 147 0.34 18.09 1.39
C HIS A 147 -0.48 19.14 0.61
N VAL A 148 -1.25 19.98 1.28
CA VAL A 148 -1.98 21.08 0.64
C VAL A 148 -1.19 22.40 0.61
N GLY A 149 0.02 22.42 1.14
CA GLY A 149 0.92 23.58 1.12
C GLY A 149 0.39 24.79 1.89
N ASN A 150 -0.43 24.57 2.93
CA ASN A 150 -1.07 25.65 3.68
C ASN A 150 -1.00 25.40 5.19
N ASP A 151 -0.30 26.27 5.90
CA ASP A 151 -0.14 26.25 7.37
C ASP A 151 -1.00 27.31 8.07
N SER A 152 -2.15 27.64 7.51
CA SER A 152 -3.09 28.58 8.13
C SER A 152 -3.87 27.94 9.31
N SER A 153 -4.39 28.77 10.19
CA SER A 153 -5.28 28.32 11.27
C SER A 153 -6.50 27.58 10.74
N THR A 154 -7.00 28.01 9.59
CA THR A 154 -8.14 27.36 8.89
C THR A 154 -7.76 25.96 8.42
N SER A 155 -6.58 25.78 7.81
CA SER A 155 -6.07 24.47 7.38
C SER A 155 -5.91 23.52 8.56
N ARG A 156 -5.40 24.00 9.69
CA ARG A 156 -5.26 23.21 10.91
C ARG A 156 -6.62 22.74 11.46
N ILE A 157 -7.63 23.61 11.52
CA ILE A 157 -8.97 23.23 11.95
C ILE A 157 -9.58 22.24 10.95
N ALA A 158 -9.46 22.51 9.65
CA ALA A 158 -9.97 21.65 8.61
C ALA A 158 -9.34 20.24 8.66
N SER A 159 -8.02 20.14 8.82
CA SER A 159 -7.32 18.85 8.93
C SER A 159 -7.77 18.06 10.17
N GLN A 160 -7.96 18.72 11.31
CA GLN A 160 -8.46 18.08 12.54
C GLN A 160 -9.86 17.50 12.34
N VAL A 161 -10.80 18.33 11.86
CA VAL A 161 -12.19 17.92 11.63
C VAL A 161 -12.26 16.79 10.60
N PHE A 162 -11.51 16.91 9.51
CA PHE A 162 -11.43 15.87 8.49
C PHE A 162 -10.89 14.55 9.08
N TYR A 163 -9.74 14.60 9.75
CA TYR A 163 -9.11 13.41 10.32
C TYR A 163 -10.05 12.71 11.32
N ASP A 164 -10.69 13.46 12.22
CA ASP A 164 -11.59 12.90 13.22
C ASP A 164 -12.85 12.27 12.58
N ALA A 165 -13.25 12.74 11.39
CA ALA A 165 -14.36 12.15 10.65
C ALA A 165 -14.00 10.84 9.91
N VAL A 166 -12.73 10.68 9.50
CA VAL A 166 -12.34 9.58 8.58
C VAL A 166 -11.40 8.53 9.19
N LYS A 167 -10.76 8.80 10.33
CA LYS A 167 -9.71 7.97 10.96
C LYS A 167 -10.10 6.50 11.16
N ASP A 168 -11.38 6.22 11.36
CA ASP A 168 -11.89 4.87 11.59
C ASP A 168 -12.20 4.12 10.27
N THR A 169 -12.34 4.87 9.17
CA THR A 169 -12.73 4.33 7.87
C THR A 169 -11.53 4.21 6.93
N VAL A 170 -10.72 5.27 6.85
CA VAL A 170 -9.54 5.32 5.98
C VAL A 170 -8.30 5.12 6.83
N ARG A 171 -7.51 4.12 6.47
CA ARG A 171 -6.34 3.70 7.26
C ARG A 171 -5.02 3.97 6.56
N ASP A 172 -5.06 4.27 5.28
CA ASP A 172 -3.89 4.57 4.45
C ASP A 172 -3.63 6.08 4.46
N GLU A 173 -2.43 6.48 4.84
CA GLU A 173 -2.04 7.88 4.96
C GLU A 173 -2.02 8.59 3.59
N PHE A 174 -1.66 7.89 2.53
CA PHE A 174 -1.70 8.45 1.18
C PHE A 174 -3.14 8.71 0.72
N GLU A 175 -4.05 7.77 0.99
CA GLU A 175 -5.47 7.93 0.70
C GLU A 175 -6.06 9.09 1.51
N LEU A 176 -5.67 9.24 2.78
CA LEU A 176 -6.04 10.40 3.60
C LEU A 176 -5.60 11.71 2.96
N CYS A 177 -4.37 11.82 2.45
CA CYS A 177 -3.87 13.00 1.78
C CYS A 177 -4.68 13.33 0.51
N VAL A 178 -4.97 12.32 -0.32
CA VAL A 178 -5.76 12.50 -1.54
C VAL A 178 -7.19 12.97 -1.24
N LEU A 179 -7.83 12.37 -0.23
CA LEU A 179 -9.16 12.76 0.19
C LEU A 179 -9.17 14.16 0.79
N TYR A 180 -8.19 14.47 1.64
CA TYR A 180 -8.07 15.80 2.24
C TYR A 180 -7.87 16.90 1.19
N THR A 181 -7.06 16.67 0.16
CA THR A 181 -6.88 17.63 -0.94
C THR A 181 -8.21 17.99 -1.59
N ARG A 182 -9.08 17.02 -1.83
CA ARG A 182 -10.42 17.26 -2.41
C ARG A 182 -11.32 18.06 -1.47
N VAL A 183 -11.30 17.71 -0.19
CA VAL A 183 -12.06 18.46 0.84
C VAL A 183 -11.56 19.88 0.94
N TRP A 184 -10.23 20.06 0.92
CA TRP A 184 -9.60 21.38 1.00
C TRP A 184 -9.93 22.26 -0.20
N GLN A 185 -9.88 21.72 -1.42
CA GLN A 185 -10.25 22.46 -2.65
C GLN A 185 -11.72 22.91 -2.60
N ALA A 186 -12.63 22.03 -2.18
CA ALA A 186 -14.04 22.38 -2.04
C ALA A 186 -14.28 23.47 -0.96
N LEU A 187 -13.51 23.38 0.14
CA LEU A 187 -13.56 24.37 1.21
C LEU A 187 -13.04 25.73 0.76
N GLN A 188 -11.92 25.77 0.02
CA GLN A 188 -11.39 27.02 -0.53
C GLN A 188 -12.40 27.71 -1.45
N ALA A 189 -12.98 26.98 -2.39
CA ALA A 189 -14.02 27.51 -3.28
C ALA A 189 -15.21 28.11 -2.50
N ALA A 190 -15.65 27.43 -1.45
CA ALA A 190 -16.76 27.90 -0.63
C ALA A 190 -16.42 29.10 0.27
N ILE A 191 -15.14 29.25 0.67
CA ILE A 191 -14.66 30.43 1.40
C ILE A 191 -14.59 31.63 0.45
N GLU A 192 -14.12 31.44 -0.77
CA GLU A 192 -14.07 32.49 -1.81
C GLU A 192 -15.47 33.01 -2.16
N GLU A 193 -16.44 32.12 -2.33
CA GLU A 193 -17.82 32.50 -2.65
C GLU A 193 -18.53 33.28 -1.52
N ARG A 194 -18.25 32.98 -0.27
CA ARG A 194 -19.03 33.49 0.89
C ARG A 194 -18.34 34.63 1.65
N GLY A 195 -17.10 34.96 1.29
CA GLY A 195 -16.28 35.93 2.02
C GLY A 195 -15.77 35.41 3.37
N SER A 196 -14.78 36.10 3.94
CA SER A 196 -14.11 35.72 5.19
C SER A 196 -15.11 35.56 6.33
N LYS A 197 -15.22 34.30 6.85
CA LYS A 197 -16.06 34.00 8.03
C LYS A 197 -15.16 33.78 9.24
N THR A 198 -15.70 34.12 10.40
CA THR A 198 -15.07 33.87 11.70
C THR A 198 -14.89 32.36 11.92
N THR A 199 -13.82 31.94 12.58
CA THR A 199 -13.46 30.55 12.88
C THR A 199 -14.64 29.75 13.47
N ALA A 200 -15.49 30.39 14.28
CA ALA A 200 -16.65 29.77 14.90
C ALA A 200 -17.74 29.30 13.90
N THR A 201 -17.82 29.92 12.72
CA THR A 201 -18.78 29.51 11.67
C THR A 201 -18.15 28.52 10.68
N LEU A 202 -16.82 28.38 10.66
CA LEU A 202 -16.10 27.48 9.79
C LEU A 202 -16.22 26.03 10.25
N VAL A 203 -16.15 25.75 11.55
CA VAL A 203 -16.13 24.36 12.07
C VAL A 203 -17.40 23.58 11.69
N PRO A 204 -18.62 24.05 11.91
CA PRO A 204 -19.83 23.36 11.48
C PRO A 204 -19.90 23.18 9.97
N TYR A 205 -19.49 24.22 9.22
CA TYR A 205 -19.46 24.18 7.77
C TYR A 205 -18.47 23.13 7.24
N ILE A 206 -17.24 23.10 7.77
CA ILE A 206 -16.22 22.10 7.42
C ILE A 206 -16.75 20.70 7.72
N SER A 207 -17.38 20.51 8.90
CA SER A 207 -17.92 19.21 9.30
C SER A 207 -19.02 18.73 8.33
N GLU A 208 -19.88 19.65 7.87
CA GLU A 208 -20.94 19.35 6.91
C GLU A 208 -20.35 19.01 5.53
N GLN A 209 -19.42 19.82 5.02
CA GLN A 209 -18.74 19.55 3.75
C GLN A 209 -17.91 18.26 3.78
N CYS A 210 -17.21 17.99 4.87
CA CYS A 210 -16.51 16.71 5.06
C CYS A 210 -17.48 15.54 5.02
N ARG A 211 -18.63 15.63 5.68
CA ARG A 211 -19.66 14.59 5.67
C ARG A 211 -20.20 14.34 4.27
N ASP A 212 -20.54 15.38 3.53
CA ASP A 212 -21.08 15.28 2.17
C ASP A 212 -20.07 14.68 1.19
N ILE A 213 -18.80 15.07 1.29
CA ILE A 213 -17.73 14.53 0.45
C ILE A 213 -17.45 13.07 0.82
N LEU A 214 -17.41 12.75 2.11
CA LEU A 214 -17.20 11.38 2.58
C LEU A 214 -18.32 10.45 2.16
N VAL A 215 -19.58 10.87 2.26
CA VAL A 215 -20.74 10.10 1.77
C VAL A 215 -20.61 9.81 0.26
N ARG A 216 -20.04 10.72 -0.52
CA ARG A 216 -19.86 10.54 -1.98
C ARG A 216 -18.62 9.75 -2.35
N VAL A 217 -17.54 9.82 -1.57
CA VAL A 217 -16.24 9.29 -1.91
C VAL A 217 -16.00 7.92 -1.25
N VAL A 218 -16.35 7.76 0.02
CA VAL A 218 -16.11 6.52 0.78
C VAL A 218 -16.80 5.29 0.16
N PRO A 219 -18.06 5.35 -0.34
CA PRO A 219 -18.70 4.18 -0.96
C PRO A 219 -17.98 3.64 -2.20
N ARG A 220 -17.12 4.43 -2.84
CA ARG A 220 -16.36 3.99 -4.02
C ARG A 220 -15.05 3.25 -3.69
N HIS A 221 -14.55 3.46 -2.47
CA HIS A 221 -13.27 2.88 -2.02
C HIS A 221 -13.45 1.75 -1.01
N VAL A 222 -14.52 1.76 -0.24
CA VAL A 222 -14.86 0.69 0.70
C VAL A 222 -15.81 -0.25 -0.03
N GLY A 223 -15.31 -1.38 -0.53
CA GLY A 223 -16.11 -2.39 -1.26
C GLY A 223 -17.43 -2.77 -0.55
N PRO A 224 -18.13 -3.82 -0.93
CA PRO A 224 -19.54 -4.07 -0.56
C PRO A 224 -19.88 -4.07 0.93
N THR A 225 -18.89 -3.99 1.83
CA THR A 225 -19.08 -3.85 3.28
C THR A 225 -19.60 -2.48 3.73
N ALA A 226 -19.43 -1.42 2.95
CA ALA A 226 -20.01 -0.08 3.27
C ALA A 226 -21.56 -0.09 3.27
N TRP A 227 -22.15 -1.02 2.53
CA TRP A 227 -23.60 -1.24 2.49
C TRP A 227 -24.17 -1.67 3.85
N LEU A 228 -23.37 -2.25 4.72
CA LEU A 228 -23.82 -2.71 6.05
C LEU A 228 -23.89 -1.59 7.07
N LEU A 229 -23.18 -0.48 6.88
CA LEU A 229 -23.20 0.66 7.82
C LEU A 229 -24.40 1.60 7.60
N GLU A 230 -24.90 1.73 6.37
CA GLU A 230 -26.12 2.51 6.09
C GLU A 230 -27.41 1.86 6.62
N LYS A 231 -27.45 0.54 6.76
CA LYS A 231 -28.62 -0.18 7.27
C LYS A 231 -28.81 -0.08 8.79
N ASN A 232 -27.78 0.28 9.53
CA ASN A 232 -27.88 0.36 11.00
C ASN A 232 -28.52 1.64 11.51
N ASN A 233 -28.87 2.60 10.66
CA ASN A 233 -29.64 3.81 11.02
C ASN A 233 -31.14 3.74 10.71
N LYS A 234 -31.67 2.59 10.31
CA LYS A 234 -33.13 2.37 10.30
C LYS A 234 -33.47 1.37 11.40
N PRO A 235 -34.55 1.64 12.18
CA PRO A 235 -34.98 0.73 13.24
C PRO A 235 -35.26 -0.65 12.65
N SER A 236 -34.68 -1.63 13.30
CA SER A 236 -34.61 -3.05 12.97
C SER A 236 -35.95 -3.67 12.59
N THR A 237 -36.05 -4.17 11.36
CA THR A 237 -36.83 -5.37 11.08
C THR A 237 -35.83 -6.58 11.01
N PRO A 238 -36.07 -7.65 11.73
CA PRO A 238 -35.17 -8.80 11.74
C PRO A 238 -35.26 -9.51 10.40
N VAL A 239 -34.11 -9.63 9.71
CA VAL A 239 -34.00 -10.47 8.52
C VAL A 239 -33.64 -11.87 8.98
N SER A 240 -34.61 -12.76 8.89
CA SER A 240 -34.47 -14.19 9.09
C SER A 240 -33.54 -14.81 8.03
N TYR A 241 -32.39 -15.35 8.47
CA TYR A 241 -31.57 -16.23 7.66
C TYR A 241 -32.17 -17.64 7.71
N THR A 242 -32.99 -17.99 6.75
CA THR A 242 -33.34 -19.39 6.48
C THR A 242 -32.93 -19.75 5.07
N HIS A 243 -32.08 -20.78 4.99
CA HIS A 243 -31.76 -21.67 3.87
C HIS A 243 -30.96 -21.15 2.68
N LEU A 244 -29.70 -21.61 2.66
CA LEU A 244 -29.16 -22.25 1.45
C LEU A 244 -28.39 -23.50 1.90
N ARG A 245 -28.99 -24.66 1.56
CA ARG A 245 -28.32 -25.95 1.46
C ARG A 245 -27.48 -26.01 0.20
#